data_704e8a5980ed05c1bd3987546b371ad0
#
_entry.id   704e8a5980ed05c1bd3987546b371ad0
#
_cell.length_a   1.000
_cell.length_b   1.000
_cell.length_c   1.000
_cell.angle_alpha   90.00
_cell.angle_beta   90.00
_cell.angle_gamma   90.00
#
_symmetry.space_group_name_H-M   'P 1'
#
loop_
_entity.id
_entity.type
_entity.pdbx_description
1 polymer ?
#
loop_
_entity_poly.entity_id
_entity_poly.type
_entity_poly.pdbx_seq_one_letter_code
_entity_poly.pdbx_strand_id
1 'polypeptide(L)'
;MQHDFWHDKWQNNNIGFHQDQPHTLLTQYFRSLDLKPHARIFVPLCGKSLDISWLINQGYQIVGIDLSPIAIQDLISNLGLSFKEAQSGELTHYQHPQIELFVGDFFQLTAQQLGDVDAIYDRAALIALPPQMRSQYTQHLLDITKQAPQLLISLEYDQNSLKGPPFSVPEHECELHTLAIAMQAFLAILDEIAKIKNCFYKNQRESHPYCIYKLRLE
;
A
#
# COMPACT_ATOMS: atom_id res chain seq x y z
N MET A 1 -6.30 -2.41 -14.43
CA MET A 1 -4.97 -1.77 -14.52
C MET A 1 -4.47 -1.95 -15.94
N GLN A 2 -3.73 -0.99 -16.49
CA GLN A 2 -3.08 -1.23 -17.80
C GLN A 2 -1.82 -2.05 -17.55
N HIS A 3 -1.94 -3.37 -17.55
CA HIS A 3 -0.87 -4.30 -17.23
C HIS A 3 0.34 -4.09 -18.12
N ASP A 4 0.12 -3.99 -19.43
CA ASP A 4 1.19 -3.80 -20.44
C ASP A 4 2.01 -2.54 -20.18
N PHE A 5 1.34 -1.43 -19.77
CA PHE A 5 2.04 -0.19 -19.42
C PHE A 5 3.06 -0.38 -18.29
N TRP A 6 2.69 -1.10 -17.23
CA TRP A 6 3.59 -1.32 -16.10
C TRP A 6 4.67 -2.35 -16.43
N HIS A 7 4.34 -3.40 -17.19
CA HIS A 7 5.35 -4.36 -17.67
C HIS A 7 6.39 -3.65 -18.54
N ASP A 8 5.98 -2.78 -19.46
CA ASP A 8 6.90 -1.98 -20.29
C ASP A 8 7.79 -1.05 -19.45
N LYS A 9 7.25 -0.44 -18.40
CA LYS A 9 8.03 0.41 -17.48
C LYS A 9 9.17 -0.37 -16.82
N TRP A 10 8.87 -1.56 -16.30
CA TRP A 10 9.86 -2.41 -15.64
C TRP A 10 10.85 -3.00 -16.64
N GLN A 11 10.42 -3.49 -17.79
CA GLN A 11 11.28 -4.04 -18.83
C GLN A 11 12.29 -3.03 -19.37
N ASN A 12 11.85 -1.78 -19.56
CA ASN A 12 12.68 -0.71 -20.09
C ASN A 12 13.43 0.07 -18.99
N ASN A 13 13.38 -0.38 -17.73
CA ASN A 13 13.95 0.32 -16.57
C ASN A 13 13.52 1.78 -16.44
N ASN A 14 12.32 2.10 -16.91
CA ASN A 14 11.73 3.44 -16.82
C ASN A 14 10.96 3.60 -15.51
N ILE A 15 11.69 3.51 -14.39
CA ILE A 15 11.21 3.39 -13.00
C ILE A 15 11.56 4.63 -12.17
N GLY A 16 11.35 5.82 -12.69
CA GLY A 16 11.64 7.09 -12.01
C GLY A 16 10.93 7.26 -10.65
N PHE A 17 9.96 6.40 -10.33
CA PHE A 17 9.30 6.29 -9.02
C PHE A 17 10.10 5.49 -7.98
N HIS A 18 11.10 4.71 -8.42
CA HIS A 18 11.99 3.98 -7.52
C HIS A 18 12.98 4.93 -6.85
N GLN A 19 13.19 4.76 -5.56
CA GLN A 19 14.14 5.52 -4.76
C GLN A 19 15.27 4.61 -4.30
N ASP A 20 16.47 5.16 -4.19
CA ASP A 20 17.68 4.48 -3.73
C ASP A 20 17.88 4.51 -2.21
N GLN A 21 16.94 5.10 -1.49
CA GLN A 21 16.88 5.18 -0.03
C GLN A 21 15.43 4.96 0.45
N PRO A 22 15.23 4.49 1.68
CA PRO A 22 13.90 4.46 2.30
C PRO A 22 13.28 5.86 2.32
N HIS A 23 11.98 5.92 2.06
CA HIS A 23 11.27 7.20 1.98
C HIS A 23 11.32 7.93 3.33
N THR A 24 11.69 9.20 3.34
CA THR A 24 11.87 10.01 4.57
C THR A 24 10.59 10.08 5.41
N LEU A 25 9.42 10.21 4.76
CA LEU A 25 8.14 10.24 5.46
C LEU A 25 7.78 8.89 6.11
N LEU A 26 8.20 7.76 5.52
CA LEU A 26 8.09 6.46 6.17
C LEU A 26 8.87 6.45 7.48
N THR A 27 10.16 6.78 7.41
CA THR A 27 11.04 6.72 8.58
C THR A 27 10.63 7.67 9.70
N GLN A 28 10.01 8.79 9.35
CA GLN A 28 9.55 9.81 10.28
C GLN A 28 8.20 9.47 10.93
N TYR A 29 7.24 8.94 10.15
CA TYR A 29 5.85 8.85 10.59
C TYR A 29 5.36 7.42 10.87
N PHE A 30 6.07 6.37 10.43
CA PHE A 30 5.57 4.99 10.58
C PHE A 30 5.28 4.61 12.04
N ARG A 31 6.10 5.09 12.97
CA ARG A 31 5.91 4.86 14.41
C ARG A 31 4.59 5.40 14.96
N SER A 32 3.96 6.36 14.25
CA SER A 32 2.66 6.89 14.67
C SER A 32 1.52 5.88 14.54
N LEU A 33 1.71 4.75 13.85
CA LEU A 33 0.74 3.65 13.79
C LEU A 33 0.65 2.88 15.12
N ASP A 34 1.63 3.05 16.02
CA ASP A 34 1.67 2.44 17.36
C ASP A 34 1.50 0.91 17.31
N LEU A 35 2.28 0.27 16.44
CA LEU A 35 2.20 -1.16 16.18
C LEU A 35 3.00 -1.97 17.20
N LYS A 36 2.54 -3.19 17.47
CA LYS A 36 3.27 -4.16 18.30
C LYS A 36 4.54 -4.63 17.57
N PRO A 37 5.56 -5.10 18.32
CA PRO A 37 6.70 -5.80 17.72
C PRO A 37 6.22 -6.96 16.84
N HIS A 38 6.89 -7.17 15.71
CA HIS A 38 6.56 -8.20 14.73
C HIS A 38 5.20 -8.05 14.05
N ALA A 39 4.56 -6.88 14.13
CA ALA A 39 3.35 -6.60 13.40
C ALA A 39 3.53 -6.89 11.90
N ARG A 40 2.48 -7.39 11.26
CA ARG A 40 2.48 -7.79 9.85
C ARG A 40 1.93 -6.65 8.99
N ILE A 41 2.78 -6.14 8.09
CA ILE A 41 2.52 -4.94 7.29
C ILE A 41 2.25 -5.33 5.84
N PHE A 42 1.14 -4.89 5.31
CA PHE A 42 0.83 -5.04 3.90
C PHE A 42 1.35 -3.86 3.09
N VAL A 43 2.05 -4.16 1.99
CA VAL A 43 2.59 -3.17 1.05
C VAL A 43 2.05 -3.46 -0.34
N PRO A 44 0.95 -2.83 -0.75
CA PRO A 44 0.37 -3.01 -2.09
C PRO A 44 1.24 -2.36 -3.17
N LEU A 45 1.25 -2.95 -4.38
CA LEU A 45 2.00 -2.48 -5.56
C LEU A 45 3.46 -2.11 -5.20
N CYS A 46 4.10 -3.01 -4.48
CA CYS A 46 5.32 -2.73 -3.70
C CYS A 46 6.57 -2.50 -4.57
N GLY A 47 6.55 -2.95 -5.83
CA GLY A 47 7.72 -2.90 -6.69
C GLY A 47 8.95 -3.54 -6.05
N LYS A 48 10.10 -2.90 -6.19
CA LYS A 48 11.36 -3.25 -5.50
C LYS A 48 11.75 -2.22 -4.43
N SER A 49 10.74 -1.70 -3.70
CA SER A 49 10.92 -0.60 -2.76
C SER A 49 11.90 -0.94 -1.64
N LEU A 50 12.86 -0.05 -1.38
CA LEU A 50 13.79 -0.14 -0.24
C LEU A 50 13.09 0.12 1.11
N ASP A 51 11.88 0.67 1.08
CA ASP A 51 11.02 0.80 2.27
C ASP A 51 10.76 -0.56 2.93
N ILE A 52 10.66 -1.63 2.12
CA ILE A 52 10.48 -3.00 2.59
C ILE A 52 11.68 -3.44 3.44
N SER A 53 12.90 -3.22 2.95
CA SER A 53 14.12 -3.55 3.72
C SER A 53 14.17 -2.77 5.02
N TRP A 54 13.77 -1.50 5.02
CA TRP A 54 13.70 -0.69 6.23
C TRP A 54 12.68 -1.25 7.22
N LEU A 55 11.47 -1.61 6.79
CA LEU A 55 10.43 -2.19 7.64
C LEU A 55 10.89 -3.52 8.27
N ILE A 56 11.52 -4.41 7.48
CA ILE A 56 12.09 -5.66 7.98
C ILE A 56 13.14 -5.37 9.05
N ASN A 57 14.03 -4.39 8.84
CA ASN A 57 15.05 -4.00 9.79
C ASN A 57 14.48 -3.37 11.08
N GLN A 58 13.25 -2.86 11.05
CA GLN A 58 12.51 -2.44 12.25
C GLN A 58 11.84 -3.62 12.98
N GLY A 59 11.96 -4.84 12.46
CA GLY A 59 11.41 -6.06 13.07
C GLY A 59 9.98 -6.40 12.66
N TYR A 60 9.44 -5.78 11.62
CA TYR A 60 8.11 -6.08 11.09
C TYR A 60 8.14 -7.26 10.11
N GLN A 61 7.03 -7.98 10.03
CA GLN A 61 6.78 -8.97 8.98
C GLN A 61 6.09 -8.27 7.81
N ILE A 62 6.47 -8.60 6.59
CA ILE A 62 5.97 -7.92 5.41
C ILE A 62 5.17 -8.87 4.53
N VAL A 63 4.09 -8.34 3.95
CA VAL A 63 3.43 -8.95 2.78
C VAL A 63 3.40 -7.91 1.67
N GLY A 64 3.97 -8.25 0.52
CA GLY A 64 3.98 -7.39 -0.65
C GLY A 64 3.26 -8.03 -1.83
N ILE A 65 2.70 -7.20 -2.69
CA ILE A 65 2.22 -7.63 -4.01
C ILE A 65 2.64 -6.63 -5.07
N ASP A 66 3.09 -7.13 -6.20
CA ASP A 66 3.31 -6.31 -7.40
C ASP A 66 2.92 -7.08 -8.66
N LEU A 67 2.49 -6.36 -9.69
CA LEU A 67 2.13 -6.91 -10.98
C LEU A 67 3.36 -7.45 -11.73
N SER A 68 4.53 -6.83 -11.54
CA SER A 68 5.73 -7.09 -12.31
C SER A 68 6.59 -8.20 -11.70
N PRO A 69 6.78 -9.33 -12.41
CA PRO A 69 7.74 -10.36 -11.97
C PRO A 69 9.16 -9.80 -11.86
N ILE A 70 9.56 -8.88 -12.75
CA ILE A 70 10.88 -8.24 -12.74
C ILE A 70 11.09 -7.47 -11.43
N ALA A 71 10.08 -6.70 -11.02
CA ALA A 71 10.14 -5.93 -9.77
C ALA A 71 10.36 -6.83 -8.56
N ILE A 72 9.61 -7.92 -8.47
CA ILE A 72 9.70 -8.85 -7.35
C ILE A 72 11.02 -9.65 -7.38
N GLN A 73 11.51 -10.06 -8.54
CA GLN A 73 12.82 -10.73 -8.65
C GLN A 73 13.98 -9.80 -8.23
N ASP A 74 13.91 -8.53 -8.64
CA ASP A 74 14.87 -7.50 -8.20
C ASP A 74 14.80 -7.30 -6.68
N LEU A 75 13.58 -7.25 -6.10
CA LEU A 75 13.39 -7.13 -4.65
C LEU A 75 13.99 -8.33 -3.91
N ILE A 76 13.69 -9.55 -4.36
CA ILE A 76 14.24 -10.80 -3.79
C ILE A 76 15.78 -10.77 -3.83
N SER A 77 16.34 -10.38 -4.97
CA SER A 77 17.79 -10.26 -5.14
C SER A 77 18.41 -9.25 -4.18
N ASN A 78 17.77 -8.09 -4.01
CA ASN A 78 18.22 -7.03 -3.11
C ASN A 78 18.14 -7.43 -1.63
N LEU A 79 17.13 -8.23 -1.26
CA LEU A 79 16.98 -8.73 0.11
C LEU A 79 18.02 -9.81 0.45
N GLY A 80 18.52 -10.55 -0.54
CA GLY A 80 19.50 -11.63 -0.32
C GLY A 80 18.93 -12.79 0.51
N LEU A 81 17.59 -12.96 0.54
CA LEU A 81 16.88 -13.98 1.27
C LEU A 81 16.53 -15.15 0.35
N SER A 82 16.42 -16.36 0.92
CA SER A 82 15.97 -17.55 0.20
C SER A 82 14.48 -17.72 0.34
N PHE A 83 13.76 -17.78 -0.77
CA PHE A 83 12.31 -17.92 -0.82
C PHE A 83 11.90 -19.31 -1.30
N LYS A 84 10.79 -19.80 -0.75
CA LYS A 84 10.04 -20.90 -1.33
C LYS A 84 9.00 -20.34 -2.29
N GLU A 85 9.05 -20.78 -3.54
CA GLU A 85 8.06 -20.39 -4.54
C GLU A 85 6.90 -21.40 -4.58
N ALA A 86 5.69 -20.91 -4.73
CA ALA A 86 4.47 -21.68 -4.87
C ALA A 86 3.46 -20.94 -5.75
N GLN A 87 2.50 -21.65 -6.32
CA GLN A 87 1.33 -21.04 -6.97
C GLN A 87 0.21 -20.87 -5.95
N SER A 88 -0.44 -19.72 -5.95
CA SER A 88 -1.58 -19.39 -5.09
C SER A 88 -2.70 -18.76 -5.92
N GLY A 89 -3.61 -19.58 -6.45
CA GLY A 89 -4.59 -19.13 -7.45
C GLY A 89 -3.90 -18.60 -8.70
N GLU A 90 -4.25 -17.40 -9.11
CA GLU A 90 -3.64 -16.71 -10.27
C GLU A 90 -2.31 -16.02 -9.93
N LEU A 91 -1.88 -16.07 -8.66
CA LEU A 91 -0.69 -15.37 -8.19
C LEU A 91 0.47 -16.35 -7.97
N THR A 92 1.69 -15.93 -8.32
CA THR A 92 2.90 -16.60 -7.83
C THR A 92 3.21 -16.09 -6.42
N HIS A 93 3.49 -16.98 -5.49
CA HIS A 93 3.72 -16.67 -4.08
C HIS A 93 5.14 -17.07 -3.65
N TYR A 94 5.92 -16.11 -3.21
CA TYR A 94 7.26 -16.27 -2.63
C TYR A 94 7.19 -16.14 -1.13
N GLN A 95 7.63 -17.16 -0.40
CA GLN A 95 7.50 -17.27 1.05
C GLN A 95 8.86 -17.28 1.75
N HIS A 96 8.99 -16.42 2.76
CA HIS A 96 10.08 -16.39 3.73
C HIS A 96 9.51 -15.97 5.10
N PRO A 97 10.07 -16.41 6.25
CA PRO A 97 9.52 -16.10 7.58
C PRO A 97 9.32 -14.60 7.89
N GLN A 98 10.12 -13.72 7.28
CA GLN A 98 10.05 -12.27 7.49
C GLN A 98 9.22 -11.55 6.43
N ILE A 99 9.00 -12.17 5.26
CA ILE A 99 8.34 -11.52 4.13
C ILE A 99 7.69 -12.52 3.20
N GLU A 100 6.48 -12.24 2.80
CA GLU A 100 5.76 -12.92 1.74
C GLU A 100 5.55 -11.97 0.57
N LEU A 101 5.77 -12.45 -0.66
CA LEU A 101 5.61 -11.63 -1.85
C LEU A 101 4.70 -12.34 -2.85
N PHE A 102 3.74 -11.61 -3.38
CA PHE A 102 2.86 -12.07 -4.45
C PHE A 102 3.22 -11.38 -5.76
N VAL A 103 3.18 -12.12 -6.86
CA VAL A 103 3.31 -11.59 -8.23
C VAL A 103 2.00 -11.80 -8.96
N GLY A 104 1.45 -10.73 -9.49
CA GLY A 104 0.21 -10.72 -10.28
C GLY A 104 -0.67 -9.52 -10.00
N ASP A 105 -1.90 -9.58 -10.52
CA ASP A 105 -2.84 -8.49 -10.35
C ASP A 105 -3.31 -8.38 -8.89
N PHE A 106 -3.14 -7.18 -8.32
CA PHE A 106 -3.59 -6.85 -6.96
C PHE A 106 -5.07 -7.23 -6.72
N PHE A 107 -5.92 -7.07 -7.73
CA PHE A 107 -7.35 -7.39 -7.60
C PHE A 107 -7.64 -8.89 -7.53
N GLN A 108 -6.66 -9.76 -7.80
CA GLN A 108 -6.76 -11.21 -7.62
C GLN A 108 -6.33 -11.68 -6.22
N LEU A 109 -5.70 -10.80 -5.42
CA LEU A 109 -5.31 -11.15 -4.06
C LEU A 109 -6.55 -11.21 -3.16
N THR A 110 -6.77 -12.36 -2.53
CA THR A 110 -7.90 -12.55 -1.60
C THR A 110 -7.49 -12.31 -0.15
N ALA A 111 -8.45 -12.01 0.72
CA ALA A 111 -8.21 -11.92 2.16
C ALA A 111 -7.64 -13.23 2.75
N GLN A 112 -8.02 -14.38 2.21
CA GLN A 112 -7.48 -15.68 2.65
C GLN A 112 -5.99 -15.85 2.28
N GLN A 113 -5.58 -15.40 1.10
CA GLN A 113 -4.17 -15.45 0.66
C GLN A 113 -3.33 -14.43 1.42
N LEU A 114 -3.84 -13.22 1.60
CA LEU A 114 -3.18 -12.16 2.35
C LEU A 114 -2.98 -12.55 3.82
N GLY A 115 -3.98 -13.18 4.44
CA GLY A 115 -4.01 -13.40 5.88
C GLY A 115 -4.25 -12.11 6.67
N ASP A 116 -4.19 -12.21 8.00
CA ASP A 116 -4.36 -11.03 8.86
C ASP A 116 -3.14 -10.12 8.77
N VAL A 117 -3.40 -8.81 8.71
CA VAL A 117 -2.37 -7.76 8.71
C VAL A 117 -2.70 -6.72 9.77
N ASP A 118 -1.67 -6.17 10.40
CA ASP A 118 -1.81 -5.19 11.49
C ASP A 118 -1.83 -3.75 10.96
N ALA A 119 -1.25 -3.51 9.79
CA ALA A 119 -1.27 -2.21 9.13
C ALA A 119 -0.99 -2.31 7.63
N ILE A 120 -1.27 -1.21 6.92
CA ILE A 120 -1.00 -1.02 5.50
C ILE A 120 0.02 0.11 5.36
N TYR A 121 1.01 -0.08 4.50
CA TYR A 121 1.89 0.98 4.03
C TYR A 121 1.68 1.20 2.54
N ASP A 122 0.98 2.27 2.19
CA ASP A 122 0.68 2.66 0.82
C ASP A 122 1.54 3.86 0.40
N ARG A 123 2.55 3.59 -0.40
CA ARG A 123 3.39 4.59 -1.03
C ARG A 123 3.59 4.24 -2.50
N ALA A 124 3.32 5.19 -3.37
CA ALA A 124 3.37 5.03 -4.82
C ALA A 124 2.37 4.01 -5.40
N ALA A 125 1.43 3.49 -4.61
CA ALA A 125 0.38 2.59 -5.06
C ALA A 125 -0.88 3.37 -5.49
N LEU A 126 -1.57 4.03 -4.58
CA LEU A 126 -2.77 4.82 -4.92
C LEU A 126 -2.50 5.84 -6.02
N ILE A 127 -1.38 6.58 -5.94
CA ILE A 127 -0.99 7.60 -6.93
C ILE A 127 -0.55 7.02 -8.29
N ALA A 128 -0.32 5.72 -8.39
CA ALA A 128 -0.03 5.05 -9.66
C ALA A 128 -1.30 4.78 -10.47
N LEU A 129 -2.47 4.89 -9.86
CA LEU A 129 -3.74 4.51 -10.44
C LEU A 129 -4.50 5.73 -10.99
N PRO A 130 -5.08 5.62 -12.20
CA PRO A 130 -5.96 6.67 -12.71
C PRO A 130 -7.21 6.79 -11.82
N PRO A 131 -7.83 7.99 -11.75
CA PRO A 131 -8.94 8.28 -10.82
C PRO A 131 -10.06 7.22 -10.83
N GLN A 132 -10.40 6.69 -12.02
CA GLN A 132 -11.47 5.70 -12.19
C GLN A 132 -11.20 4.36 -11.50
N MET A 133 -9.93 4.04 -11.23
CA MET A 133 -9.53 2.79 -10.59
C MET A 133 -9.34 2.92 -9.09
N ARG A 134 -9.15 4.13 -8.57
CA ARG A 134 -8.80 4.35 -7.17
C ARG A 134 -9.89 3.88 -6.20
N SER A 135 -11.17 4.13 -6.54
CA SER A 135 -12.29 3.66 -5.73
C SER A 135 -12.33 2.13 -5.63
N GLN A 136 -12.10 1.42 -6.75
CA GLN A 136 -12.03 -0.03 -6.76
C GLN A 136 -10.82 -0.54 -5.96
N TYR A 137 -9.67 0.11 -6.12
CA TYR A 137 -8.46 -0.19 -5.36
C TYR A 137 -8.67 -0.04 -3.87
N THR A 138 -9.21 1.10 -3.44
CA THR A 138 -9.47 1.39 -2.02
C THR A 138 -10.47 0.38 -1.44
N GLN A 139 -11.57 0.12 -2.16
CA GLN A 139 -12.56 -0.85 -1.71
C GLN A 139 -11.94 -2.24 -1.55
N HIS A 140 -11.22 -2.74 -2.56
CA HIS A 140 -10.58 -4.04 -2.49
C HIS A 140 -9.52 -4.11 -1.37
N LEU A 141 -8.70 -3.04 -1.21
CA LEU A 141 -7.73 -2.93 -0.13
C LEU A 141 -8.38 -3.10 1.25
N LEU A 142 -9.49 -2.39 1.48
CA LEU A 142 -10.24 -2.46 2.73
C LEU A 142 -10.83 -3.84 2.98
N ASP A 143 -11.40 -4.45 1.97
CA ASP A 143 -12.04 -5.76 2.06
C ASP A 143 -11.03 -6.86 2.42
N ILE A 144 -9.85 -6.86 1.77
CA ILE A 144 -8.83 -7.89 2.02
C ILE A 144 -8.04 -7.69 3.31
N THR A 145 -7.94 -6.44 3.80
CA THR A 145 -7.18 -6.10 5.03
C THR A 145 -8.06 -5.97 6.26
N LYS A 146 -9.38 -6.18 6.12
CA LYS A 146 -10.35 -5.96 7.21
C LYS A 146 -10.21 -4.56 7.83
N GLN A 147 -9.98 -3.56 6.98
CA GLN A 147 -9.85 -2.16 7.38
C GLN A 147 -8.67 -1.89 8.35
N ALA A 148 -7.55 -2.58 8.17
CA ALA A 148 -6.35 -2.33 8.95
C ALA A 148 -5.91 -0.85 8.87
N PRO A 149 -5.32 -0.28 9.94
CA PRO A 149 -4.82 1.09 9.92
C PRO A 149 -3.76 1.26 8.82
N GLN A 150 -3.77 2.43 8.17
CA GLN A 150 -2.94 2.69 7.00
C GLN A 150 -2.07 3.94 7.21
N LEU A 151 -0.81 3.86 6.81
CA LEU A 151 0.03 5.00 6.49
C LEU A 151 0.01 5.18 4.97
N LEU A 152 -0.71 6.19 4.50
CA LEU A 152 -0.76 6.57 3.09
C LEU A 152 0.15 7.76 2.83
N ILE A 153 1.06 7.64 1.87
CA ILE A 153 1.85 8.75 1.33
C ILE A 153 1.32 9.10 -0.05
N SER A 154 0.63 10.23 -0.13
CA SER A 154 0.03 10.76 -1.33
C SER A 154 0.86 11.90 -1.93
N LEU A 155 0.54 12.28 -3.16
CA LEU A 155 1.14 13.37 -3.90
C LEU A 155 0.04 14.32 -4.38
N GLU A 156 0.16 15.61 -4.08
CA GLU A 156 -0.78 16.65 -4.54
C GLU A 156 -0.05 17.70 -5.38
N TYR A 157 -0.54 17.93 -6.59
CA TYR A 157 -0.02 18.92 -7.52
C TYR A 157 -1.10 19.28 -8.56
N ASP A 158 -0.88 20.32 -9.36
CA ASP A 158 -1.78 20.64 -10.48
C ASP A 158 -1.67 19.55 -11.58
N GLN A 159 -2.69 18.71 -11.68
CA GLN A 159 -2.73 17.58 -12.63
C GLN A 159 -2.58 18.02 -14.10
N ASN A 160 -2.85 19.29 -14.44
CA ASN A 160 -2.62 19.80 -15.78
C ASN A 160 -1.13 19.94 -16.12
N SER A 161 -0.26 20.05 -15.10
CA SER A 161 1.19 20.19 -15.29
C SER A 161 1.87 18.86 -15.62
N LEU A 162 1.27 17.71 -15.23
CA LEU A 162 1.82 16.38 -15.46
C LEU A 162 0.69 15.37 -15.70
N LYS A 163 0.79 14.62 -16.80
CA LYS A 163 -0.27 13.65 -17.19
C LYS A 163 -0.39 12.43 -16.28
N GLY A 164 0.66 12.15 -15.45
CA GLY A 164 0.74 10.93 -14.64
C GLY A 164 1.04 9.65 -15.44
N PRO A 165 1.26 8.48 -14.78
CA PRO A 165 1.56 8.39 -13.36
C PRO A 165 2.92 8.99 -12.96
N PRO A 166 3.14 9.47 -11.72
CA PRO A 166 2.16 9.47 -10.63
C PRO A 166 1.05 10.48 -10.90
N PHE A 167 -0.15 10.20 -10.39
CA PHE A 167 -1.29 11.11 -10.46
C PHE A 167 -1.41 11.92 -9.16
N SER A 168 -1.94 13.14 -9.26
CA SER A 168 -2.30 13.93 -8.10
C SER A 168 -3.49 13.29 -7.38
N VAL A 169 -3.37 13.12 -6.06
CA VAL A 169 -4.45 12.67 -5.17
C VAL A 169 -4.62 13.72 -4.09
N PRO A 170 -5.58 14.64 -4.26
CA PRO A 170 -5.76 15.74 -3.33
C PRO A 170 -6.35 15.28 -2.00
N GLU A 171 -6.17 16.10 -0.97
CA GLU A 171 -6.61 15.84 0.40
C GLU A 171 -8.07 15.37 0.50
N HIS A 172 -8.99 16.06 -0.18
CA HIS A 172 -10.41 15.71 -0.14
C HIS A 172 -10.72 14.31 -0.71
N GLU A 173 -9.91 13.82 -1.68
CA GLU A 173 -10.06 12.45 -2.20
C GLU A 173 -9.60 11.43 -1.16
N CYS A 174 -8.51 11.70 -0.44
CA CYS A 174 -8.06 10.86 0.67
C CYS A 174 -9.09 10.82 1.80
N GLU A 175 -9.74 11.95 2.10
CA GLU A 175 -10.86 12.02 3.06
C GLU A 175 -12.06 11.19 2.61
N LEU A 176 -12.43 11.22 1.33
CA LEU A 176 -13.50 10.41 0.78
C LEU A 176 -13.21 8.90 0.91
N HIS A 177 -11.96 8.48 0.72
CA HIS A 177 -11.56 7.11 0.97
C HIS A 177 -11.73 6.75 2.46
N THR A 178 -11.39 7.66 3.38
CA THR A 178 -11.61 7.50 4.82
C THR A 178 -13.10 7.46 5.17
N LEU A 179 -13.91 8.34 4.57
CA LEU A 179 -15.37 8.37 4.77
C LEU A 179 -16.06 7.13 4.19
N ALA A 180 -15.58 6.58 3.08
CA ALA A 180 -16.08 5.32 2.53
C ALA A 180 -15.84 4.15 3.51
N ILE A 181 -14.68 4.13 4.18
CA ILE A 181 -14.37 3.22 5.28
C ILE A 181 -15.38 3.42 6.44
N ALA A 182 -15.55 4.66 6.89
CA ALA A 182 -16.47 5.01 7.98
C ALA A 182 -17.94 4.71 7.64
N MET A 183 -18.37 4.95 6.41
CA MET A 183 -19.75 4.63 5.96
C MET A 183 -20.00 3.13 5.89
N GLN A 184 -19.05 2.31 5.45
CA GLN A 184 -19.20 0.86 5.47
C GLN A 184 -19.27 0.32 6.90
N ALA A 185 -18.41 0.82 7.79
CA ALA A 185 -18.48 0.54 9.21
C ALA A 185 -19.83 0.99 9.80
N PHE A 186 -20.34 2.16 9.40
CA PHE A 186 -21.66 2.68 9.83
C PHE A 186 -22.83 1.81 9.35
N LEU A 187 -22.80 1.32 8.12
CA LEU A 187 -23.82 0.40 7.60
C LEU A 187 -23.75 -0.98 8.30
N ALA A 188 -22.57 -1.44 8.64
CA ALA A 188 -22.38 -2.65 9.45
C ALA A 188 -22.79 -2.45 10.92
N ILE A 189 -22.68 -1.22 11.46
CA ILE A 189 -23.03 -0.86 12.84
C ILE A 189 -24.51 -0.51 12.99
N LEU A 190 -25.25 -0.21 11.91
CA LEU A 190 -26.72 -0.11 11.99
C LEU A 190 -27.37 -1.45 12.38
N ASP A 191 -26.65 -2.55 12.26
CA ASP A 191 -27.03 -3.86 12.82
C ASP A 191 -26.57 -4.06 14.29
N GLU A 192 -25.62 -3.26 14.80
CA GLU A 192 -25.20 -3.27 16.21
C GLU A 192 -25.01 -1.84 16.73
N ILE A 193 -26.00 -1.32 17.41
CA ILE A 193 -26.00 0.02 18.02
C ILE A 193 -24.84 0.19 18.99
N ALA A 194 -24.05 1.23 18.74
CA ALA A 194 -23.13 1.95 19.63
C ALA A 194 -21.67 1.49 19.68
N LYS A 195 -20.84 2.21 18.95
CA LYS A 195 -19.57 2.83 19.41
C LYS A 195 -18.73 3.31 18.24
N ILE A 196 -19.09 4.47 17.66
CA ILE A 196 -18.13 5.21 16.82
C ILE A 196 -17.50 6.27 17.72
N LYS A 197 -16.21 6.17 17.96
CA LYS A 197 -15.39 7.28 18.46
C LYS A 197 -14.21 7.48 17.53
N ASN A 198 -14.30 8.62 16.84
CA ASN A 198 -13.20 9.40 16.26
C ASN A 198 -12.31 8.73 15.19
N CYS A 199 -12.58 9.08 13.97
CA CYS A 199 -11.59 9.05 12.90
C CYS A 199 -10.55 10.17 13.17
N PHE A 200 -9.33 9.85 13.56
CA PHE A 200 -8.28 10.85 13.73
C PHE A 200 -7.53 11.04 12.40
N TYR A 201 -7.80 12.19 11.82
CA TYR A 201 -7.07 12.74 10.71
C TYR A 201 -5.97 13.66 11.24
N LYS A 202 -4.72 13.38 10.87
CA LYS A 202 -3.62 14.29 11.15
C LYS A 202 -2.95 14.65 9.84
N ASN A 203 -3.32 15.82 9.32
CA ASN A 203 -2.61 16.45 8.21
C ASN A 203 -1.43 17.24 8.77
N GLN A 204 -0.22 16.97 8.32
CA GLN A 204 0.92 17.86 8.51
C GLN A 204 1.38 18.32 7.13
N ARG A 205 0.98 19.53 6.76
CA ARG A 205 1.55 20.25 5.62
C ARG A 205 2.93 20.77 6.02
N GLU A 206 3.96 20.03 5.69
CA GLU A 206 5.27 20.61 5.48
C GLU A 206 5.37 20.95 3.99
N SER A 207 6.28 21.87 3.63
CA SER A 207 6.50 22.43 2.28
C SER A 207 6.94 21.43 1.20
N HIS A 208 6.49 20.19 1.27
CA HIS A 208 6.78 19.10 0.34
C HIS A 208 5.53 18.72 -0.47
N PRO A 209 5.72 18.30 -1.75
CA PRO A 209 4.61 17.88 -2.62
C PRO A 209 3.92 16.59 -2.15
N TYR A 210 4.44 15.92 -1.11
CA TYR A 210 3.87 14.71 -0.55
C TYR A 210 2.99 15.01 0.65
N CYS A 211 1.80 14.44 0.67
CA CYS A 211 0.89 14.46 1.80
C CYS A 211 0.90 13.09 2.51
N ILE A 212 0.79 13.11 3.84
CA ILE A 212 0.76 11.90 4.67
C ILE A 212 -0.61 11.79 5.29
N TYR A 213 -1.20 10.62 5.16
CA TYR A 213 -2.47 10.29 5.77
C TYR A 213 -2.31 9.08 6.67
N LYS A 214 -2.69 9.24 7.95
CA LYS A 214 -2.89 8.12 8.86
C LYS A 214 -4.38 7.84 8.92
N LEU A 215 -4.79 6.75 8.31
CA LEU A 215 -6.16 6.30 8.29
C LEU A 215 -6.32 5.22 9.36
N ARG A 216 -7.16 5.47 10.36
CA ARG A 216 -7.51 4.50 11.41
C ARG A 216 -8.96 4.70 11.78
N LEU A 217 -9.72 3.62 11.82
CA LEU A 217 -11.01 3.57 12.48
C LEU A 217 -10.76 3.24 13.96
N GLU A 218 -11.31 4.03 14.87
CA GLU A 218 -11.38 3.73 16.32
C GLU A 218 -12.76 3.19 16.67
#